data_805a68a3e19753816330bbb12a666a3e
#
_entry.id   805a68a3e19753816330bbb12a666a3e
#
_cell.length_a   1.000
_cell.length_b   1.000
_cell.length_c   1.000
_cell.angle_alpha   90.00
_cell.angle_beta   90.00
_cell.angle_gamma   90.00
#
_symmetry.space_group_name_H-M   'P 1'
#
loop_
_entity.id
_entity.type
_entity.pdbx_description
1 polymer ?
#
loop_
_entity_poly.entity_id
_entity_poly.type
_entity_poly.pdbx_seq_one_letter_code
_entity_poly.pdbx_strand_id
1 'polypeptide(L)'
;PGVTEVKFAGRLQEIHDKIHLAAVPGYAGLQLSVSIGGTIAGADETIGSVVGRADRFMYQAKTRKNLVVTESNEIKDGNADGAEVNRDELKQQILIVDDAELNRDILAEILHHDFKTMEVSSGEECLSVLREYGAGISLVLLDIVMPGMDGFAVLEEMNRNHWIEDIPVIMISSEESGAFIRKAFQLGVSDYISRPFDNRVVRQRVFNTIKLYAKQRRLIALVSDQIHENEKNNQMMVEVLSQIVEFRNGESGLHVLHIKVLTEMLLEGILQKTDQYHLTPELCQMISTASSFHDIGKIGIDEKILNKPGKLTKEEFEEMKKHTLIGASMLSKLERYKDEPLIDIAYQICRWHHERYDGKGYPDGLVGDEIPISAQIVSLADVYDAL
;
A
#
# COMPACT_ATOMS: atom_id res chain seq x y z
N PRO A 1 -17.74 -33.85 -11.27
CA PRO A 1 -17.85 -34.68 -12.44
C PRO A 1 -18.79 -34.01 -13.47
N GLY A 2 -18.29 -33.77 -14.70
CA GLY A 2 -19.14 -33.32 -15.81
C GLY A 2 -19.22 -31.83 -16.12
N VAL A 3 -18.33 -30.99 -15.58
CA VAL A 3 -18.23 -29.59 -16.02
C VAL A 3 -17.31 -29.52 -17.23
N THR A 4 -17.83 -29.08 -18.37
CA THR A 4 -17.02 -28.84 -19.58
C THR A 4 -16.26 -27.52 -19.45
N GLU A 5 -15.11 -27.40 -20.13
CA GLU A 5 -14.28 -26.16 -20.12
C GLU A 5 -15.09 -24.90 -20.46
N VAL A 6 -15.98 -25.00 -21.46
CA VAL A 6 -16.83 -23.86 -21.86
C VAL A 6 -17.79 -23.45 -20.75
N LYS A 7 -18.40 -24.41 -20.03
CA LYS A 7 -19.28 -24.09 -18.89
C LYS A 7 -18.50 -23.52 -17.70
N PHE A 8 -17.26 -23.96 -17.51
CA PHE A 8 -16.39 -23.46 -16.45
C PHE A 8 -15.93 -22.02 -16.73
N ALA A 9 -15.40 -21.77 -17.92
CA ALA A 9 -15.02 -20.45 -18.36
C ALA A 9 -16.19 -19.44 -18.31
N GLY A 10 -17.37 -19.85 -18.78
CA GLY A 10 -18.60 -19.05 -18.71
C GLY A 10 -19.00 -18.68 -17.27
N ARG A 11 -18.84 -19.59 -16.30
CA ARG A 11 -19.10 -19.31 -14.89
C ARG A 11 -18.10 -18.31 -14.27
N LEU A 12 -16.82 -18.43 -14.62
CA LEU A 12 -15.81 -17.47 -14.16
C LEU A 12 -16.07 -16.08 -14.75
N GLN A 13 -16.47 -15.99 -16.01
CA GLN A 13 -16.86 -14.74 -16.64
C GLN A 13 -18.10 -14.12 -15.97
N GLU A 14 -19.09 -14.92 -15.64
CA GLU A 14 -20.30 -14.47 -14.92
C GLU A 14 -19.96 -13.91 -13.52
N ILE A 15 -19.02 -14.52 -12.81
CA ILE A 15 -18.52 -14.02 -11.52
C ILE A 15 -17.79 -12.70 -11.69
N HIS A 16 -16.90 -12.62 -12.68
CA HIS A 16 -16.16 -11.41 -13.03
C HIS A 16 -17.12 -10.24 -13.32
N ASP A 17 -18.13 -10.46 -14.18
CA ASP A 17 -19.09 -9.43 -14.58
C ASP A 17 -19.97 -8.99 -13.41
N LYS A 18 -20.38 -9.90 -12.52
CA LYS A 18 -21.13 -9.57 -11.30
C LYS A 18 -20.32 -8.69 -10.34
N ILE A 19 -19.02 -8.97 -10.20
CA ILE A 19 -18.13 -8.14 -9.34
C ILE A 19 -17.94 -6.77 -9.99
N HIS A 20 -17.73 -6.71 -11.30
CA HIS A 20 -17.55 -5.45 -12.03
C HIS A 20 -18.80 -4.55 -11.98
N LEU A 21 -19.99 -5.14 -11.94
CA LEU A 21 -21.27 -4.44 -11.83
C LEU A 21 -21.73 -4.19 -10.39
N ALA A 22 -21.01 -4.72 -9.39
CA ALA A 22 -21.38 -4.56 -7.99
C ALA A 22 -21.21 -3.10 -7.54
N ALA A 23 -22.27 -2.53 -7.02
CA ALA A 23 -22.22 -1.21 -6.39
C ALA A 23 -21.59 -1.32 -4.99
N VAL A 24 -20.63 -0.47 -4.68
CA VAL A 24 -20.01 -0.39 -3.36
C VAL A 24 -20.81 0.63 -2.53
N PRO A 25 -21.49 0.21 -1.44
CA PRO A 25 -22.26 1.12 -0.60
C PRO A 25 -21.38 2.25 -0.06
N GLY A 26 -21.81 3.49 -0.24
CA GLY A 26 -21.06 4.69 0.21
C GLY A 26 -20.06 5.27 -0.79
N TYR A 27 -19.80 4.59 -1.91
CA TYR A 27 -18.81 5.04 -2.93
C TYR A 27 -19.43 5.06 -4.32
N ALA A 28 -20.23 6.08 -4.61
CA ALA A 28 -20.85 6.26 -5.92
C ALA A 28 -19.75 6.47 -6.99
N GLY A 29 -19.70 5.55 -7.97
CA GLY A 29 -18.76 5.60 -9.09
C GLY A 29 -17.49 4.75 -8.94
N LEU A 30 -17.29 4.05 -7.82
CA LEU A 30 -16.20 3.07 -7.69
C LEU A 30 -16.56 1.79 -8.45
N GLN A 31 -15.79 1.48 -9.50
CA GLN A 31 -15.88 0.21 -10.22
C GLN A 31 -14.87 -0.79 -9.66
N LEU A 32 -15.36 -1.93 -9.20
CA LEU A 32 -14.51 -3.03 -8.78
C LEU A 32 -13.93 -3.74 -10.01
N SER A 33 -12.65 -4.08 -9.96
CA SER A 33 -12.01 -4.90 -10.98
C SER A 33 -11.39 -6.14 -10.35
N VAL A 34 -11.57 -7.29 -10.97
CA VAL A 34 -11.01 -8.56 -10.52
C VAL A 34 -10.37 -9.31 -11.67
N SER A 35 -9.19 -9.88 -11.43
CA SER A 35 -8.51 -10.76 -12.37
C SER A 35 -8.69 -12.20 -11.89
N ILE A 36 -9.17 -13.10 -12.73
CA ILE A 36 -9.48 -14.48 -12.39
C ILE A 36 -8.68 -15.42 -13.29
N GLY A 37 -7.90 -16.32 -12.69
CA GLY A 37 -7.27 -17.45 -13.37
C GLY A 37 -7.95 -18.75 -12.94
N GLY A 38 -8.30 -19.60 -13.88
CA GLY A 38 -8.98 -20.86 -13.55
C GLY A 38 -8.62 -22.00 -14.49
N THR A 39 -8.58 -23.23 -13.96
CA THR A 39 -8.30 -24.46 -14.70
C THR A 39 -9.17 -25.61 -14.21
N ILE A 40 -9.36 -26.61 -15.04
CA ILE A 40 -10.03 -27.86 -14.68
C ILE A 40 -8.98 -28.97 -14.56
N ALA A 41 -9.02 -29.72 -13.45
CA ALA A 41 -8.14 -30.86 -13.26
C ALA A 41 -8.50 -32.00 -14.22
N GLY A 42 -7.50 -32.52 -14.92
CA GLY A 42 -7.62 -33.79 -15.69
C GLY A 42 -7.67 -35.00 -14.75
N ALA A 43 -8.14 -36.17 -15.29
CA ALA A 43 -8.33 -37.38 -14.49
C ALA A 43 -7.03 -37.92 -13.86
N ASP A 44 -5.88 -37.70 -14.51
CA ASP A 44 -4.57 -38.23 -14.09
C ASP A 44 -3.58 -37.15 -13.63
N GLU A 45 -4.07 -35.94 -13.34
CA GLU A 45 -3.21 -34.80 -12.92
C GLU A 45 -2.99 -34.75 -11.42
N THR A 46 -1.77 -34.37 -11.01
CA THR A 46 -1.47 -34.09 -9.62
C THR A 46 -2.01 -32.72 -9.20
N ILE A 47 -2.38 -32.56 -7.94
CA ILE A 47 -2.85 -31.27 -7.38
C ILE A 47 -1.81 -30.16 -7.64
N GLY A 48 -0.52 -30.45 -7.49
CA GLY A 48 0.55 -29.48 -7.73
C GLY A 48 0.60 -28.96 -9.18
N SER A 49 0.37 -29.84 -10.17
CA SER A 49 0.30 -29.47 -11.58
C SER A 49 -0.91 -28.56 -11.87
N VAL A 50 -2.06 -28.89 -11.29
CA VAL A 50 -3.30 -28.12 -11.47
C VAL A 50 -3.18 -26.73 -10.83
N VAL A 51 -2.64 -26.66 -9.60
CA VAL A 51 -2.41 -25.38 -8.89
C VAL A 51 -1.41 -24.52 -9.67
N GLY A 52 -0.29 -25.08 -10.12
CA GLY A 52 0.70 -24.33 -10.92
C GLY A 52 0.14 -23.79 -12.24
N ARG A 53 -0.80 -24.53 -12.88
CA ARG A 53 -1.50 -24.04 -14.07
C ARG A 53 -2.50 -22.93 -13.75
N ALA A 54 -3.27 -23.06 -12.67
CA ALA A 54 -4.17 -22.01 -12.19
C ALA A 54 -3.42 -20.73 -11.82
N ASP A 55 -2.28 -20.85 -11.15
CA ASP A 55 -1.43 -19.70 -10.80
C ASP A 55 -0.88 -18.99 -12.05
N ARG A 56 -0.47 -19.75 -13.07
CA ARG A 56 -0.04 -19.18 -14.35
C ARG A 56 -1.16 -18.39 -15.02
N PHE A 57 -2.38 -18.90 -15.05
CA PHE A 57 -3.54 -18.21 -15.62
C PHE A 57 -3.92 -16.97 -14.79
N MET A 58 -3.84 -17.06 -13.48
CA MET A 58 -4.06 -15.90 -12.59
C MET A 58 -3.00 -14.82 -12.81
N TYR A 59 -1.73 -15.20 -13.00
CA TYR A 59 -0.66 -14.25 -13.32
C TYR A 59 -0.90 -13.55 -14.67
N GLN A 60 -1.32 -14.30 -15.72
CA GLN A 60 -1.70 -13.73 -17.01
C GLN A 60 -2.89 -12.78 -16.89
N ALA A 61 -3.92 -13.16 -16.10
CA ALA A 61 -5.08 -12.32 -15.84
C ALA A 61 -4.72 -11.01 -15.09
N LYS A 62 -3.83 -11.08 -14.09
CA LYS A 62 -3.34 -9.90 -13.33
C LYS A 62 -2.50 -8.97 -14.18
N THR A 63 -1.63 -9.51 -15.02
CA THR A 63 -0.75 -8.70 -15.89
C THR A 63 -1.55 -7.85 -16.88
N ARG A 64 -2.71 -8.31 -17.32
CA ARG A 64 -3.58 -7.60 -18.25
C ARG A 64 -4.71 -6.82 -17.57
N LYS A 65 -4.87 -6.97 -16.25
CA LYS A 65 -5.92 -6.39 -15.41
C LYS A 65 -7.36 -6.69 -15.89
N ASN A 66 -8.25 -6.93 -14.94
CA ASN A 66 -9.70 -7.09 -15.16
C ASN A 66 -10.08 -8.14 -16.24
N LEU A 67 -9.48 -9.33 -16.18
CA LEU A 67 -9.69 -10.41 -17.13
C LEU A 67 -9.89 -11.75 -16.46
N VAL A 68 -10.60 -12.64 -17.16
CA VAL A 68 -10.69 -14.08 -16.85
C VAL A 68 -9.82 -14.87 -17.81
N VAL A 69 -8.86 -15.67 -17.31
CA VAL A 69 -7.98 -16.52 -18.11
C VAL A 69 -8.20 -17.99 -17.73
N THR A 70 -8.42 -18.83 -18.73
CA THR A 70 -8.61 -20.30 -18.62
C THR A 70 -7.92 -20.99 -19.79
N GLU A 71 -7.93 -22.31 -19.85
CA GLU A 71 -7.41 -23.07 -21.00
C GLU A 71 -8.01 -22.63 -22.34
N SER A 72 -9.28 -22.25 -22.35
CA SER A 72 -9.99 -21.87 -23.58
C SER A 72 -9.54 -20.54 -24.18
N ASN A 73 -8.90 -19.68 -23.38
CA ASN A 73 -8.37 -18.38 -23.78
C ASN A 73 -6.94 -18.15 -23.29
N GLU A 74 -6.21 -19.25 -23.01
CA GLU A 74 -4.79 -19.21 -22.69
C GLU A 74 -4.01 -18.59 -23.85
N ILE A 75 -3.19 -17.61 -23.55
CA ILE A 75 -2.29 -17.01 -24.53
C ILE A 75 -1.03 -17.86 -24.57
N LYS A 76 -0.94 -18.71 -25.57
CA LYS A 76 0.28 -19.47 -25.85
C LYS A 76 1.32 -18.50 -26.37
N ASP A 77 2.44 -18.38 -25.65
CA ASP A 77 3.64 -17.74 -26.17
C ASP A 77 4.15 -18.57 -27.37
N GLY A 78 3.72 -18.22 -28.57
CA GLY A 78 4.18 -18.88 -29.81
C GLY A 78 3.03 -19.29 -30.74
N ASN A 79 2.42 -18.38 -31.37
CA ASN A 79 1.82 -18.24 -32.70
C ASN A 79 0.61 -17.32 -32.63
N ALA A 80 0.85 -16.08 -32.96
CA ALA A 80 -0.19 -15.11 -33.21
C ALA A 80 -0.71 -15.29 -34.64
N ASP A 81 -1.90 -15.91 -34.76
CA ASP A 81 -2.75 -15.61 -35.90
C ASP A 81 -4.16 -15.37 -35.38
N GLY A 82 -4.60 -14.11 -35.47
CA GLY A 82 -5.99 -13.71 -35.40
C GLY A 82 -6.50 -12.96 -34.18
N ALA A 83 -5.70 -12.11 -33.56
CA ALA A 83 -6.08 -10.82 -32.97
C ALA A 83 -4.78 -10.05 -32.78
N GLU A 84 -4.53 -9.09 -33.64
CA GLU A 84 -3.49 -8.07 -33.41
C GLU A 84 -3.83 -7.35 -32.12
N VAL A 85 -3.39 -7.89 -30.99
CA VAL A 85 -3.10 -7.06 -29.81
C VAL A 85 -1.96 -6.18 -30.28
N ASN A 86 -2.30 -4.93 -30.50
CA ASN A 86 -1.40 -3.90 -31.01
C ASN A 86 -0.14 -3.95 -30.11
N ARG A 87 0.94 -4.62 -30.55
CA ARG A 87 2.22 -4.68 -29.82
C ARG A 87 2.71 -3.30 -29.45
N ASP A 88 2.23 -2.28 -30.15
CA ASP A 88 2.53 -0.90 -29.89
C ASP A 88 1.88 -0.37 -28.60
N GLU A 89 0.76 -0.91 -28.12
CA GLU A 89 0.16 -0.48 -26.85
C GLU A 89 0.96 -0.92 -25.62
N LEU A 90 1.83 -1.91 -25.75
CA LEU A 90 2.68 -2.43 -24.66
C LEU A 90 4.08 -1.83 -24.67
N LYS A 91 4.46 -1.10 -25.73
CA LYS A 91 5.78 -0.47 -25.80
C LYS A 91 5.85 0.72 -24.84
N GLN A 92 6.98 0.83 -24.15
CA GLN A 92 7.27 1.96 -23.27
C GLN A 92 7.46 3.24 -24.08
N GLN A 93 6.96 4.36 -23.56
CA GLN A 93 6.99 5.67 -24.23
C GLN A 93 8.26 6.43 -23.89
N ILE A 94 9.03 6.82 -24.90
CA ILE A 94 10.23 7.65 -24.76
C ILE A 94 9.92 9.03 -25.32
N LEU A 95 10.23 10.07 -24.56
CA LEU A 95 10.17 11.44 -25.00
C LEU A 95 11.53 11.88 -25.53
N ILE A 96 11.60 12.31 -26.79
CA ILE A 96 12.79 12.82 -27.44
C ILE A 96 12.67 14.34 -27.55
N VAL A 97 13.62 15.06 -26.97
CA VAL A 97 13.63 16.52 -26.87
C VAL A 97 14.92 17.04 -27.51
N ASP A 98 14.83 17.66 -28.68
CA ASP A 98 15.95 18.20 -29.44
C ASP A 98 15.41 19.24 -30.43
N ASP A 99 16.06 20.39 -30.59
CA ASP A 99 15.60 21.44 -31.50
C ASP A 99 15.80 21.08 -32.98
N ALA A 100 16.80 20.23 -33.27
CA ALA A 100 17.10 19.77 -34.62
C ALA A 100 16.23 18.56 -35.02
N GLU A 101 15.36 18.72 -36.02
CA GLU A 101 14.49 17.68 -36.57
C GLU A 101 15.27 16.41 -36.95
N LEU A 102 16.42 16.58 -37.64
CA LEU A 102 17.26 15.47 -38.06
C LEU A 102 17.71 14.61 -36.89
N ASN A 103 18.02 15.20 -35.71
CA ASN A 103 18.43 14.46 -34.53
C ASN A 103 17.28 13.65 -33.95
N ARG A 104 16.08 14.25 -33.90
CA ARG A 104 14.86 13.56 -33.45
C ARG A 104 14.55 12.38 -34.34
N ASP A 105 14.56 12.56 -35.68
CA ASP A 105 14.33 11.49 -36.65
C ASP A 105 15.33 10.33 -36.48
N ILE A 106 16.62 10.63 -36.33
CA ILE A 106 17.65 9.60 -36.11
C ILE A 106 17.39 8.81 -34.82
N LEU A 107 17.09 9.49 -33.72
CA LEU A 107 16.81 8.84 -32.45
C LEU A 107 15.51 8.03 -32.48
N ALA A 108 14.48 8.56 -33.09
CA ALA A 108 13.23 7.85 -33.31
C ALA A 108 13.44 6.59 -34.13
N GLU A 109 14.18 6.67 -35.24
CA GLU A 109 14.52 5.51 -36.09
C GLU A 109 15.34 4.43 -35.34
N ILE A 110 16.29 4.85 -34.47
CA ILE A 110 17.06 3.90 -33.63
C ILE A 110 16.15 3.15 -32.66
N LEU A 111 15.10 3.79 -32.14
CA LEU A 111 14.31 3.31 -31.00
C LEU A 111 12.95 2.71 -31.40
N HIS A 112 12.38 3.03 -32.59
CA HIS A 112 11.01 2.67 -32.99
C HIS A 112 10.72 1.17 -32.93
N HIS A 113 11.72 0.33 -33.07
CA HIS A 113 11.54 -1.13 -33.05
C HIS A 113 11.15 -1.65 -31.66
N ASP A 114 11.72 -1.07 -30.59
CA ASP A 114 11.55 -1.54 -29.22
C ASP A 114 10.62 -0.65 -28.38
N PHE A 115 10.50 0.64 -28.73
CA PHE A 115 9.82 1.67 -27.94
C PHE A 115 8.85 2.48 -28.80
N LYS A 116 7.88 3.12 -28.14
CA LYS A 116 7.16 4.24 -28.74
C LYS A 116 7.95 5.52 -28.51
N THR A 117 8.02 6.37 -29.49
CA THR A 117 8.67 7.68 -29.39
C THR A 117 7.65 8.80 -29.49
N MET A 118 7.86 9.83 -28.71
CA MET A 118 7.19 11.12 -28.82
C MET A 118 8.28 12.17 -28.97
N GLU A 119 8.12 13.09 -29.90
CA GLU A 119 9.11 14.05 -30.27
C GLU A 119 8.63 15.47 -29.99
N VAL A 120 9.49 16.28 -29.39
CA VAL A 120 9.25 17.70 -29.14
C VAL A 120 10.50 18.50 -29.45
N SER A 121 10.32 19.75 -29.83
CA SER A 121 11.37 20.61 -30.38
C SER A 121 11.91 21.64 -29.39
N SER A 122 11.35 21.69 -28.16
CA SER A 122 11.75 22.70 -27.17
C SER A 122 11.57 22.19 -25.73
N GLY A 123 12.25 22.86 -24.78
CA GLY A 123 12.10 22.57 -23.36
C GLY A 123 10.70 22.85 -22.85
N GLU A 124 10.04 23.89 -23.36
CA GLU A 124 8.67 24.26 -22.99
C GLU A 124 7.66 23.17 -23.40
N GLU A 125 7.80 22.63 -24.61
CA GLU A 125 6.99 21.50 -25.08
C GLU A 125 7.25 20.25 -24.24
N CYS A 126 8.51 19.97 -23.90
CA CYS A 126 8.88 18.87 -23.02
C CYS A 126 8.13 18.95 -21.69
N LEU A 127 8.16 20.10 -21.01
CA LEU A 127 7.45 20.27 -19.74
C LEU A 127 5.93 20.17 -19.89
N SER A 128 5.38 20.57 -21.01
CA SER A 128 3.95 20.45 -21.30
C SER A 128 3.54 18.97 -21.44
N VAL A 129 4.33 18.19 -22.16
CA VAL A 129 4.14 16.74 -22.30
C VAL A 129 4.28 16.03 -20.93
N LEU A 130 5.28 16.39 -20.13
CA LEU A 130 5.46 15.78 -18.80
C LEU A 130 4.31 16.11 -17.85
N ARG A 131 3.69 17.29 -17.94
CA ARG A 131 2.48 17.63 -17.17
C ARG A 131 1.26 16.82 -17.60
N GLU A 132 1.12 16.58 -18.89
CA GLU A 132 -0.03 15.86 -19.45
C GLU A 132 0.06 14.36 -19.27
N TYR A 133 1.23 13.77 -19.55
CA TYR A 133 1.42 12.31 -19.59
C TYR A 133 2.07 11.75 -18.33
N GLY A 134 2.83 12.54 -17.56
CA GLY A 134 3.43 12.16 -16.29
C GLY A 134 4.11 10.80 -16.33
N ALA A 135 3.64 9.89 -15.48
CA ALA A 135 4.15 8.51 -15.36
C ALA A 135 3.97 7.65 -16.63
N GLY A 136 3.26 8.12 -17.65
CA GLY A 136 3.18 7.47 -18.96
C GLY A 136 4.49 7.54 -19.75
N ILE A 137 5.37 8.53 -19.44
CA ILE A 137 6.69 8.65 -20.04
C ILE A 137 7.66 7.77 -19.26
N SER A 138 8.32 6.84 -19.96
CA SER A 138 9.26 5.88 -19.36
C SER A 138 10.70 6.38 -19.32
N LEU A 139 11.06 7.32 -20.19
CA LEU A 139 12.39 7.94 -20.27
C LEU A 139 12.35 9.20 -21.12
N VAL A 140 13.16 10.20 -20.78
CA VAL A 140 13.39 11.42 -21.59
C VAL A 140 14.81 11.38 -22.15
N LEU A 141 14.93 11.54 -23.47
CA LEU A 141 16.17 11.88 -24.15
C LEU A 141 16.19 13.38 -24.35
N LEU A 142 17.11 14.09 -23.72
CA LEU A 142 17.09 15.55 -23.61
C LEU A 142 18.37 16.17 -24.15
N ASP A 143 18.25 16.99 -25.19
CA ASP A 143 19.38 17.80 -25.63
C ASP A 143 19.71 18.90 -24.62
N ILE A 144 20.99 19.19 -24.47
CA ILE A 144 21.47 20.26 -23.60
C ILE A 144 21.23 21.63 -24.20
N VAL A 145 21.56 21.78 -25.49
CA VAL A 145 21.62 23.09 -26.17
C VAL A 145 20.40 23.26 -27.06
N MET A 146 19.42 23.97 -26.56
CA MET A 146 18.21 24.31 -27.30
C MET A 146 17.92 25.80 -27.18
N PRO A 147 17.32 26.44 -28.23
CA PRO A 147 16.85 27.83 -28.15
C PRO A 147 15.77 27.97 -27.07
N GLY A 148 15.78 29.09 -26.36
CA GLY A 148 14.82 29.37 -25.29
C GLY A 148 15.17 28.64 -24.01
N MET A 149 14.40 27.62 -23.62
CA MET A 149 14.65 26.79 -22.46
C MET A 149 15.65 25.69 -22.80
N ASP A 150 16.86 25.76 -22.23
CA ASP A 150 17.89 24.75 -22.42
C ASP A 150 17.60 23.47 -21.59
N GLY A 151 18.35 22.38 -21.84
CA GLY A 151 18.15 21.11 -21.16
C GLY A 151 18.42 21.18 -19.65
N PHE A 152 19.25 22.09 -19.16
CA PHE A 152 19.46 22.27 -17.73
C PHE A 152 18.27 22.94 -17.05
N ALA A 153 17.66 23.92 -17.70
CA ALA A 153 16.43 24.55 -17.19
C ALA A 153 15.28 23.54 -17.13
N VAL A 154 15.16 22.64 -18.11
CA VAL A 154 14.21 21.52 -18.07
C VAL A 154 14.47 20.63 -16.86
N LEU A 155 15.72 20.22 -16.61
CA LEU A 155 16.10 19.38 -15.45
C LEU A 155 15.80 20.07 -14.11
N GLU A 156 16.07 21.36 -13.99
CA GLU A 156 15.77 22.14 -12.79
C GLU A 156 14.26 22.16 -12.50
N GLU A 157 13.44 22.28 -13.55
CA GLU A 157 11.98 22.23 -13.41
C GLU A 157 11.48 20.80 -13.10
N MET A 158 12.08 19.77 -13.70
CA MET A 158 11.79 18.37 -13.36
C MET A 158 12.14 18.04 -11.90
N ASN A 159 13.26 18.57 -11.38
CA ASN A 159 13.62 18.44 -9.97
C ASN A 159 12.63 19.15 -9.06
N ARG A 160 12.22 20.38 -9.40
CA ARG A 160 11.27 21.17 -8.62
C ARG A 160 9.91 20.47 -8.49
N ASN A 161 9.51 19.72 -9.52
CA ASN A 161 8.27 18.95 -9.53
C ASN A 161 8.44 17.49 -9.13
N HIS A 162 9.61 17.05 -8.67
CA HIS A 162 9.95 15.67 -8.31
C HIS A 162 9.79 14.63 -9.44
N TRP A 163 9.66 15.06 -10.68
CA TRP A 163 9.49 14.14 -11.82
C TRP A 163 10.73 13.32 -12.12
N ILE A 164 11.93 13.85 -11.81
CA ILE A 164 13.19 13.16 -12.06
C ILE A 164 13.39 11.90 -11.20
N GLU A 165 12.65 11.79 -10.08
CA GLU A 165 12.68 10.61 -9.22
C GLU A 165 12.03 9.40 -9.90
N ASP A 166 10.99 9.65 -10.73
CA ASP A 166 10.22 8.62 -11.42
C ASP A 166 10.55 8.47 -12.90
N ILE A 167 11.00 9.55 -13.56
CA ILE A 167 11.24 9.58 -15.00
C ILE A 167 12.73 9.77 -15.25
N PRO A 168 13.46 8.73 -15.66
CA PRO A 168 14.88 8.84 -15.97
C PRO A 168 15.12 9.76 -17.16
N VAL A 169 16.19 10.54 -17.07
CA VAL A 169 16.65 11.42 -18.14
C VAL A 169 18.02 10.96 -18.61
N ILE A 170 18.18 10.81 -19.92
CA ILE A 170 19.47 10.67 -20.59
C ILE A 170 19.74 11.96 -21.35
N MET A 171 20.80 12.65 -20.99
CA MET A 171 21.19 13.86 -21.71
C MET A 171 21.96 13.55 -22.99
N ILE A 172 21.72 14.38 -23.98
CA ILE A 172 22.39 14.32 -25.29
C ILE A 172 23.19 15.58 -25.49
N SER A 173 24.43 15.47 -25.96
CA SER A 173 25.25 16.65 -26.28
C SER A 173 26.34 16.36 -27.28
N SER A 174 26.74 17.39 -28.02
CA SER A 174 27.99 17.44 -28.81
C SER A 174 29.18 17.92 -27.99
N GLU A 175 28.96 18.47 -26.79
CA GLU A 175 30.02 19.00 -25.94
C GLU A 175 30.54 17.93 -24.97
N GLU A 176 31.84 17.67 -25.05
CA GLU A 176 32.55 16.75 -24.13
C GLU A 176 33.14 17.46 -22.88
N SER A 177 32.68 18.68 -22.59
CA SER A 177 33.18 19.40 -21.42
C SER A 177 32.81 18.67 -20.12
N GLY A 178 33.82 18.22 -19.38
CA GLY A 178 33.62 17.54 -18.09
C GLY A 178 32.88 18.39 -17.05
N ALA A 179 32.73 19.71 -17.25
CA ALA A 179 31.96 20.57 -16.40
C ALA A 179 30.43 20.41 -16.66
N PHE A 180 30.00 20.32 -17.90
CA PHE A 180 28.63 20.08 -18.29
C PHE A 180 28.15 18.69 -17.83
N ILE A 181 28.96 17.66 -18.03
CA ILE A 181 28.65 16.30 -17.60
C ILE A 181 28.46 16.26 -16.08
N ARG A 182 29.36 16.90 -15.32
CA ARG A 182 29.24 16.95 -13.84
C ARG A 182 27.97 17.68 -13.39
N LYS A 183 27.62 18.82 -14.02
CA LYS A 183 26.40 19.56 -13.73
C LYS A 183 25.15 18.70 -14.01
N ALA A 184 25.12 17.97 -15.12
CA ALA A 184 24.02 17.09 -15.49
C ALA A 184 23.78 16.01 -14.40
N PHE A 185 24.84 15.31 -13.99
CA PHE A 185 24.73 14.29 -12.93
C PHE A 185 24.36 14.87 -11.56
N GLN A 186 24.82 16.08 -11.22
CA GLN A 186 24.40 16.77 -10.00
C GLN A 186 22.91 17.11 -9.99
N LEU A 187 22.31 17.32 -11.18
CA LEU A 187 20.88 17.54 -11.34
C LEU A 187 20.07 16.25 -11.47
N GLY A 188 20.70 15.06 -11.29
CA GLY A 188 20.00 13.78 -11.24
C GLY A 188 19.84 13.07 -12.57
N VAL A 189 20.59 13.44 -13.60
CA VAL A 189 20.58 12.73 -14.90
C VAL A 189 21.07 11.30 -14.72
N SER A 190 20.36 10.36 -15.34
CA SER A 190 20.65 8.92 -15.22
C SER A 190 21.82 8.48 -16.08
N ASP A 191 21.99 9.08 -17.26
CA ASP A 191 23.08 8.77 -18.20
C ASP A 191 23.29 9.91 -19.21
N TYR A 192 24.31 9.78 -20.03
CA TYR A 192 24.72 10.77 -21.01
C TYR A 192 25.09 10.10 -22.35
N ILE A 193 24.69 10.67 -23.48
CA ILE A 193 25.01 10.21 -24.83
C ILE A 193 25.68 11.34 -25.61
N SER A 194 26.88 11.08 -26.15
CA SER A 194 27.60 12.03 -27.01
C SER A 194 27.21 11.87 -28.48
N ARG A 195 27.27 12.97 -29.23
CA ARG A 195 27.20 12.97 -30.69
C ARG A 195 28.60 12.80 -31.30
N PRO A 196 28.74 12.10 -32.44
CA PRO A 196 27.69 11.50 -33.27
C PRO A 196 27.09 10.22 -32.65
N PHE A 197 25.81 9.93 -32.97
CA PHE A 197 25.11 8.79 -32.43
C PHE A 197 25.67 7.46 -32.94
N ASP A 198 26.02 6.56 -32.01
CA ASP A 198 26.19 5.14 -32.31
C ASP A 198 24.88 4.43 -31.96
N ASN A 199 24.22 3.83 -32.97
CA ASN A 199 22.92 3.19 -32.83
C ASN A 199 22.89 2.12 -31.73
N ARG A 200 23.98 1.34 -31.58
CA ARG A 200 24.07 0.29 -30.57
C ARG A 200 24.21 0.87 -29.18
N VAL A 201 25.02 1.91 -29.04
CA VAL A 201 25.24 2.59 -27.75
C VAL A 201 23.95 3.27 -27.27
N VAL A 202 23.28 4.04 -28.12
CA VAL A 202 22.00 4.69 -27.79
C VAL A 202 20.98 3.66 -27.32
N ARG A 203 20.73 2.64 -28.13
CA ARG A 203 19.76 1.58 -27.82
C ARG A 203 20.11 0.86 -26.52
N GLN A 204 21.38 0.52 -26.30
CA GLN A 204 21.80 -0.19 -25.08
C GLN A 204 21.66 0.68 -23.82
N ARG A 205 21.99 1.98 -23.88
CA ARG A 205 21.86 2.91 -22.74
C ARG A 205 20.40 3.11 -22.38
N VAL A 206 19.55 3.40 -23.36
CA VAL A 206 18.11 3.54 -23.17
C VAL A 206 17.51 2.28 -22.53
N PHE A 207 17.83 1.11 -23.11
CA PHE A 207 17.33 -0.17 -22.58
C PHE A 207 17.79 -0.44 -21.14
N ASN A 208 19.07 -0.22 -20.85
CA ASN A 208 19.63 -0.43 -19.51
C ASN A 208 19.00 0.52 -18.48
N THR A 209 18.84 1.78 -18.83
CA THR A 209 18.25 2.80 -17.95
C THR A 209 16.79 2.46 -17.66
N ILE A 210 15.98 2.17 -18.67
CA ILE A 210 14.58 1.77 -18.49
C ILE A 210 14.48 0.50 -17.64
N LYS A 211 15.31 -0.51 -17.90
CA LYS A 211 15.33 -1.76 -17.13
C LYS A 211 15.69 -1.53 -15.66
N LEU A 212 16.63 -0.63 -15.38
CA LEU A 212 17.03 -0.28 -14.01
C LEU A 212 15.88 0.37 -13.25
N TYR A 213 15.25 1.38 -13.85
CA TYR A 213 14.13 2.08 -13.23
C TYR A 213 12.88 1.19 -13.08
N ALA A 214 12.60 0.33 -14.04
CA ALA A 214 11.52 -0.66 -13.92
C ALA A 214 11.77 -1.62 -12.75
N LYS A 215 13.04 -2.07 -12.56
CA LYS A 215 13.42 -2.92 -11.42
C LYS A 215 13.29 -2.17 -10.10
N GLN A 216 13.72 -0.92 -10.03
CA GLN A 216 13.61 -0.09 -8.84
C GLN A 216 12.15 0.12 -8.44
N ARG A 217 11.27 0.53 -9.38
CA ARG A 217 9.83 0.68 -9.14
C ARG A 217 9.19 -0.62 -8.65
N ARG A 218 9.57 -1.77 -9.24
CA ARG A 218 9.09 -3.08 -8.79
C ARG A 218 9.52 -3.40 -7.36
N LEU A 219 10.76 -3.06 -6.98
CA LEU A 219 11.25 -3.27 -5.61
C LEU A 219 10.50 -2.39 -4.60
N ILE A 220 10.26 -1.12 -4.93
CA ILE A 220 9.48 -0.20 -4.09
C ILE A 220 8.06 -0.75 -3.87
N ALA A 221 7.40 -1.19 -4.94
CA ALA A 221 6.07 -1.79 -4.85
C ALA A 221 6.06 -3.05 -3.97
N LEU A 222 7.04 -3.97 -4.14
CA LEU A 222 7.14 -5.17 -3.32
C LEU A 222 7.39 -4.85 -1.83
N VAL A 223 8.21 -3.84 -1.54
CA VAL A 223 8.47 -3.40 -0.16
C VAL A 223 7.20 -2.80 0.44
N SER A 224 6.48 -1.97 -0.30
CA SER A 224 5.20 -1.39 0.14
C SER A 224 4.16 -2.48 0.44
N ASP A 225 4.01 -3.46 -0.46
CA ASP A 225 3.11 -4.59 -0.27
C ASP A 225 3.50 -5.41 0.98
N GLN A 226 4.81 -5.65 1.19
CA GLN A 226 5.31 -6.40 2.34
C GLN A 226 5.07 -5.65 3.67
N ILE A 227 5.23 -4.32 3.67
CA ILE A 227 4.92 -3.49 4.84
C ILE A 227 3.44 -3.62 5.18
N HIS A 228 2.57 -3.45 4.19
CA HIS A 228 1.12 -3.55 4.38
C HIS A 228 0.69 -4.95 4.88
N GLU A 229 1.27 -6.02 4.34
CA GLU A 229 1.00 -7.39 4.79
C GLU A 229 1.47 -7.62 6.23
N ASN A 230 2.65 -7.10 6.60
CA ASN A 230 3.16 -7.17 7.96
C ASN A 230 2.27 -6.42 8.95
N GLU A 231 1.80 -5.22 8.61
CA GLU A 231 0.87 -4.45 9.44
C GLU A 231 -0.43 -5.22 9.67
N LYS A 232 -1.01 -5.79 8.63
CA LYS A 232 -2.22 -6.62 8.71
C LYS A 232 -2.01 -7.85 9.60
N ASN A 233 -0.87 -8.54 9.46
CA ASN A 233 -0.54 -9.70 10.28
C ASN A 233 -0.37 -9.32 11.74
N ASN A 234 0.28 -8.19 12.04
CA ASN A 234 0.44 -7.69 13.39
C ASN A 234 -0.91 -7.36 14.03
N GLN A 235 -1.80 -6.67 13.30
CA GLN A 235 -3.15 -6.37 13.78
C GLN A 235 -3.94 -7.65 14.07
N MET A 236 -3.90 -8.63 13.16
CA MET A 236 -4.56 -9.92 13.36
C MET A 236 -4.02 -10.65 14.60
N MET A 237 -2.71 -10.64 14.85
CA MET A 237 -2.11 -11.25 16.04
C MET A 237 -2.61 -10.58 17.32
N VAL A 238 -2.69 -9.26 17.36
CA VAL A 238 -3.23 -8.49 18.49
C VAL A 238 -4.69 -8.89 18.75
N GLU A 239 -5.51 -8.91 17.70
CA GLU A 239 -6.93 -9.30 17.82
C GLU A 239 -7.09 -10.72 18.33
N VAL A 240 -6.35 -11.69 17.79
CA VAL A 240 -6.40 -13.09 18.23
C VAL A 240 -5.99 -13.24 19.70
N LEU A 241 -4.92 -12.56 20.13
CA LEU A 241 -4.48 -12.62 21.52
C LEU A 241 -5.52 -12.03 22.47
N SER A 242 -6.11 -10.91 22.11
CA SER A 242 -7.17 -10.25 22.90
C SER A 242 -8.43 -11.12 22.97
N GLN A 243 -8.86 -11.73 21.85
CA GLN A 243 -9.97 -12.68 21.83
C GLN A 243 -9.74 -13.92 22.69
N ILE A 244 -8.50 -14.43 22.77
CA ILE A 244 -8.18 -15.56 23.65
C ILE A 244 -8.41 -15.18 25.14
N VAL A 245 -8.07 -13.94 25.51
CA VAL A 245 -8.31 -13.44 26.87
C VAL A 245 -9.81 -13.32 27.16
N GLU A 246 -10.58 -12.75 26.23
CA GLU A 246 -12.04 -12.60 26.37
C GLU A 246 -12.79 -13.92 26.32
N PHE A 247 -12.36 -14.90 25.52
CA PHE A 247 -12.96 -16.22 25.50
C PHE A 247 -12.98 -16.87 26.90
N ARG A 248 -11.98 -16.55 27.72
CA ARG A 248 -11.92 -16.98 29.12
C ARG A 248 -13.02 -16.35 29.98
N ASN A 249 -13.52 -15.17 29.61
CA ASN A 249 -14.57 -14.43 30.34
C ASN A 249 -15.99 -14.85 29.96
N GLY A 250 -16.16 -15.76 28.99
CA GLY A 250 -17.48 -16.07 28.43
C GLY A 250 -18.09 -14.94 27.62
N GLU A 251 -17.36 -13.85 27.40
CA GLU A 251 -17.76 -12.76 26.53
C GLU A 251 -17.62 -13.17 25.06
N SER A 252 -18.47 -12.59 24.20
CA SER A 252 -18.36 -12.83 22.77
C SER A 252 -17.11 -12.13 22.25
N GLY A 253 -16.22 -12.82 21.50
CA GLY A 253 -15.02 -12.21 20.90
C GLY A 253 -15.29 -11.02 19.96
N LEU A 254 -16.54 -10.56 19.87
CA LEU A 254 -16.95 -9.35 19.17
C LEU A 254 -16.70 -8.08 19.98
N HIS A 255 -16.58 -8.17 21.31
CA HIS A 255 -16.36 -7.01 22.17
C HIS A 255 -15.06 -6.26 21.80
N VAL A 256 -13.92 -6.95 21.68
CA VAL A 256 -12.64 -6.32 21.25
C VAL A 256 -12.80 -5.59 19.91
N LEU A 257 -13.48 -6.20 18.95
CA LEU A 257 -13.72 -5.58 17.64
C LEU A 257 -14.59 -4.33 17.76
N HIS A 258 -15.66 -4.38 18.56
CA HIS A 258 -16.53 -3.23 18.81
C HIS A 258 -15.76 -2.09 19.47
N ILE A 259 -14.98 -2.37 20.52
CA ILE A 259 -14.15 -1.35 21.20
C ILE A 259 -13.20 -0.68 20.21
N LYS A 260 -12.53 -1.45 19.35
CA LYS A 260 -11.64 -0.91 18.32
C LYS A 260 -12.39 0.03 17.38
N VAL A 261 -13.51 -0.41 16.80
CA VAL A 261 -14.31 0.40 15.85
C VAL A 261 -14.86 1.65 16.52
N LEU A 262 -15.39 1.54 17.74
CA LEU A 262 -15.89 2.70 18.49
C LEU A 262 -14.76 3.68 18.82
N THR A 263 -13.58 3.18 19.19
CA THR A 263 -12.38 4.00 19.41
C THR A 263 -12.00 4.76 18.14
N GLU A 264 -11.98 4.12 16.99
CA GLU A 264 -11.72 4.76 15.69
C GLU A 264 -12.72 5.87 15.38
N MET A 265 -13.99 5.58 15.52
CA MET A 265 -15.08 6.56 15.28
C MET A 265 -14.97 7.78 16.22
N LEU A 266 -14.62 7.56 17.50
CA LEU A 266 -14.44 8.64 18.48
C LEU A 266 -13.22 9.50 18.13
N LEU A 267 -12.10 8.88 17.76
CA LEU A 267 -10.89 9.57 17.34
C LEU A 267 -11.11 10.42 16.09
N GLU A 268 -11.77 9.87 15.07
CA GLU A 268 -12.15 10.64 13.86
C GLU A 268 -13.05 11.83 14.21
N GLY A 269 -14.02 11.63 15.11
CA GLY A 269 -14.90 12.70 15.57
C GLY A 269 -14.16 13.81 16.31
N ILE A 270 -13.12 13.48 17.10
CA ILE A 270 -12.28 14.45 17.81
C ILE A 270 -11.41 15.22 16.83
N LEU A 271 -10.74 14.53 15.89
CA LEU A 271 -9.88 15.16 14.88
C LEU A 271 -10.63 16.22 14.06
N GLN A 272 -11.93 16.01 13.79
CA GLN A 272 -12.76 16.96 13.06
C GLN A 272 -13.20 18.17 13.89
N LYS A 273 -13.16 18.09 15.23
CA LYS A 273 -13.73 19.10 16.12
C LYS A 273 -12.73 19.94 16.88
N THR A 274 -11.54 19.40 17.14
CA THR A 274 -10.55 20.10 17.99
C THR A 274 -9.12 19.61 17.79
N ASP A 275 -8.16 20.53 17.88
CA ASP A 275 -6.72 20.22 17.88
C ASP A 275 -6.14 20.14 19.30
N GLN A 276 -6.98 20.25 20.34
CA GLN A 276 -6.57 20.34 21.74
C GLN A 276 -5.65 19.20 22.19
N TYR A 277 -5.88 17.99 21.66
CA TYR A 277 -5.17 16.79 22.09
C TYR A 277 -3.97 16.44 21.20
N HIS A 278 -3.65 17.26 20.20
CA HIS A 278 -2.53 17.06 19.26
C HIS A 278 -2.49 15.65 18.67
N LEU A 279 -3.66 15.10 18.35
CA LEU A 279 -3.80 13.78 17.73
C LEU A 279 -3.30 13.83 16.29
N THR A 280 -2.40 12.91 15.94
CA THR A 280 -2.00 12.67 14.55
C THR A 280 -2.63 11.39 14.04
N PRO A 281 -2.73 11.17 12.72
CA PRO A 281 -3.26 9.91 12.17
C PRO A 281 -2.52 8.68 12.71
N GLU A 282 -1.19 8.76 12.85
CA GLU A 282 -0.35 7.70 13.40
C GLU A 282 -0.68 7.41 14.86
N LEU A 283 -0.87 8.46 15.67
CA LEU A 283 -1.24 8.32 17.07
C LEU A 283 -2.65 7.71 17.20
N CYS A 284 -3.59 8.12 16.37
CA CYS A 284 -4.93 7.55 16.34
C CYS A 284 -4.89 6.06 15.99
N GLN A 285 -4.08 5.65 15.01
CA GLN A 285 -3.89 4.24 14.66
C GLN A 285 -3.30 3.44 15.82
N MET A 286 -2.33 4.00 16.54
CA MET A 286 -1.74 3.36 17.73
C MET A 286 -2.76 3.21 18.86
N ILE A 287 -3.57 4.24 19.14
CA ILE A 287 -4.63 4.19 20.17
C ILE A 287 -5.68 3.14 19.80
N SER A 288 -6.12 3.09 18.54
CA SER A 288 -7.05 2.07 18.04
C SER A 288 -6.49 0.66 18.22
N THR A 289 -5.24 0.42 17.86
CA THR A 289 -4.59 -0.87 18.04
C THR A 289 -4.44 -1.22 19.52
N ALA A 290 -4.02 -0.27 20.34
CA ALA A 290 -3.81 -0.44 21.77
C ALA A 290 -5.11 -0.67 22.56
N SER A 291 -6.27 -0.21 22.06
CA SER A 291 -7.57 -0.42 22.70
C SER A 291 -7.90 -1.90 22.88
N SER A 292 -7.41 -2.74 21.97
CA SER A 292 -7.58 -4.21 22.07
C SER A 292 -6.94 -4.84 23.31
N PHE A 293 -6.02 -4.14 23.96
CA PHE A 293 -5.34 -4.64 25.17
C PHE A 293 -5.98 -4.20 26.48
N HIS A 294 -7.03 -3.36 26.48
CA HIS A 294 -7.58 -2.75 27.70
C HIS A 294 -7.78 -3.78 28.82
N ASP A 295 -8.33 -4.92 28.49
CA ASP A 295 -8.72 -6.00 29.40
C ASP A 295 -7.74 -7.19 29.48
N ILE A 296 -6.53 -7.09 28.90
CA ILE A 296 -5.56 -8.20 28.89
C ILE A 296 -5.23 -8.70 30.29
N GLY A 297 -5.33 -7.85 31.30
CA GLY A 297 -5.08 -8.20 32.70
C GLY A 297 -6.13 -9.15 33.32
N LYS A 298 -7.29 -9.32 32.70
CA LYS A 298 -8.29 -10.30 33.13
C LYS A 298 -7.74 -11.73 33.13
N ILE A 299 -6.67 -11.99 32.39
CA ILE A 299 -5.96 -13.27 32.42
C ILE A 299 -5.47 -13.66 33.82
N GLY A 300 -5.18 -12.68 34.68
CA GLY A 300 -4.71 -12.90 36.07
C GLY A 300 -5.81 -12.94 37.11
N ILE A 301 -7.09 -12.80 36.73
CA ILE A 301 -8.21 -12.84 37.65
C ILE A 301 -8.67 -14.30 37.86
N ASP A 302 -9.04 -14.66 39.09
CA ASP A 302 -9.58 -16.01 39.42
C ASP A 302 -10.88 -16.25 38.63
N GLU A 303 -10.97 -17.43 38.02
CA GLU A 303 -12.10 -17.82 37.17
C GLU A 303 -13.44 -17.81 37.94
N LYS A 304 -13.42 -18.09 39.24
CA LYS A 304 -14.64 -18.05 40.09
C LYS A 304 -15.19 -16.64 40.25
N ILE A 305 -14.33 -15.61 40.18
CA ILE A 305 -14.72 -14.22 40.24
C ILE A 305 -15.13 -13.75 38.82
N LEU A 306 -14.28 -14.08 37.86
CA LEU A 306 -14.44 -13.66 36.46
C LEU A 306 -15.76 -14.14 35.85
N ASN A 307 -16.08 -15.44 36.06
CA ASN A 307 -17.28 -16.09 35.49
C ASN A 307 -18.40 -16.30 36.53
N LYS A 308 -18.42 -15.50 37.60
CA LYS A 308 -19.43 -15.63 38.62
C LYS A 308 -20.84 -15.33 38.10
N PRO A 309 -21.79 -16.28 38.22
CA PRO A 309 -23.16 -15.99 37.87
C PRO A 309 -23.77 -15.02 38.88
N GLY A 310 -23.99 -13.77 38.49
CA GLY A 310 -24.63 -12.74 39.32
C GLY A 310 -23.68 -11.63 39.79
N LYS A 311 -24.11 -10.80 40.72
CA LYS A 311 -23.33 -9.65 41.19
C LYS A 311 -22.14 -10.07 42.03
N LEU A 312 -21.00 -9.42 41.82
CA LEU A 312 -19.82 -9.56 42.66
C LEU A 312 -20.05 -8.97 44.06
N THR A 313 -19.47 -9.58 45.10
CA THR A 313 -19.39 -8.94 46.43
C THR A 313 -18.42 -7.75 46.36
N LYS A 314 -18.34 -6.97 47.43
CA LYS A 314 -17.37 -5.82 47.46
C LYS A 314 -15.92 -6.34 47.37
N GLU A 315 -15.62 -7.42 48.07
CA GLU A 315 -14.28 -8.01 48.05
C GLU A 315 -13.93 -8.59 46.68
N GLU A 316 -14.87 -9.31 46.06
CA GLU A 316 -14.68 -9.85 44.71
C GLU A 316 -14.53 -8.70 43.66
N PHE A 317 -15.25 -7.62 43.86
CA PHE A 317 -15.11 -6.45 42.97
C PHE A 317 -13.74 -5.77 43.10
N GLU A 318 -13.19 -5.69 44.36
CA GLU A 318 -11.83 -5.22 44.57
C GLU A 318 -10.78 -6.13 43.90
N GLU A 319 -10.99 -7.45 43.88
CA GLU A 319 -10.13 -8.37 43.11
C GLU A 319 -10.30 -8.16 41.61
N MET A 320 -11.53 -7.98 41.10
CA MET A 320 -11.77 -7.71 39.70
C MET A 320 -11.07 -6.46 39.20
N LYS A 321 -11.05 -5.36 39.98
CA LYS A 321 -10.34 -4.12 39.66
C LYS A 321 -8.84 -4.31 39.38
N LYS A 322 -8.25 -5.35 39.95
CA LYS A 322 -6.81 -5.63 39.79
C LYS A 322 -6.42 -5.95 38.35
N HIS A 323 -7.38 -6.29 37.45
CA HIS A 323 -7.04 -6.52 36.03
C HIS A 323 -6.34 -5.32 35.43
N THR A 324 -6.70 -4.07 35.78
CA THR A 324 -6.04 -2.86 35.29
C THR A 324 -4.55 -2.81 35.65
N LEU A 325 -4.23 -3.16 36.91
CA LEU A 325 -2.86 -3.20 37.40
C LEU A 325 -2.08 -4.39 36.86
N ILE A 326 -2.73 -5.53 36.69
CA ILE A 326 -2.13 -6.75 36.13
C ILE A 326 -1.75 -6.50 34.67
N GLY A 327 -2.68 -5.97 33.86
CA GLY A 327 -2.43 -5.66 32.46
C GLY A 327 -1.29 -4.63 32.31
N ALA A 328 -1.33 -3.54 33.04
CA ALA A 328 -0.25 -2.55 33.08
C ALA A 328 1.10 -3.18 33.49
N SER A 329 1.12 -4.06 34.51
CA SER A 329 2.32 -4.77 34.92
C SER A 329 2.85 -5.75 33.88
N MET A 330 1.97 -6.39 33.11
CA MET A 330 2.40 -7.28 32.02
C MET A 330 3.11 -6.48 30.94
N LEU A 331 2.57 -5.34 30.52
CA LEU A 331 3.14 -4.49 29.48
C LEU A 331 4.45 -3.85 29.95
N SER A 332 4.53 -3.36 31.19
CA SER A 332 5.76 -2.76 31.74
C SER A 332 6.94 -3.74 31.86
N LYS A 333 6.69 -5.04 31.89
CA LYS A 333 7.74 -6.09 31.92
C LYS A 333 8.32 -6.41 30.54
N LEU A 334 7.79 -5.85 29.47
CA LEU A 334 8.32 -6.01 28.13
C LEU A 334 9.55 -5.12 27.91
N GLU A 335 10.63 -5.35 28.65
CA GLU A 335 11.85 -4.51 28.66
C GLU A 335 12.40 -4.22 27.26
N ARG A 336 12.30 -5.19 26.32
CA ARG A 336 12.78 -5.03 24.95
C ARG A 336 12.00 -3.98 24.15
N TYR A 337 10.78 -3.69 24.55
CA TYR A 337 9.85 -2.80 23.83
C TYR A 337 9.46 -1.60 24.70
N LYS A 338 10.24 -1.28 25.72
CA LYS A 338 9.96 -0.21 26.68
C LYS A 338 9.83 1.16 26.03
N ASP A 339 10.57 1.41 24.96
CA ASP A 339 10.60 2.70 24.27
C ASP A 339 9.64 2.73 23.05
N GLU A 340 8.82 1.68 22.85
CA GLU A 340 7.84 1.63 21.79
C GLU A 340 6.56 2.39 22.16
N PRO A 341 6.16 3.43 21.39
CA PRO A 341 4.99 4.26 21.71
C PRO A 341 3.70 3.44 21.88
N LEU A 342 3.52 2.36 21.09
CA LEU A 342 2.36 1.49 21.18
C LEU A 342 2.25 0.84 22.59
N ILE A 343 3.36 0.43 23.17
CA ILE A 343 3.38 -0.21 24.50
C ILE A 343 3.04 0.78 25.60
N ASP A 344 3.53 2.03 25.49
CA ASP A 344 3.19 3.09 26.44
C ASP A 344 1.68 3.41 26.39
N ILE A 345 1.11 3.57 25.19
CA ILE A 345 -0.32 3.81 25.00
C ILE A 345 -1.14 2.62 25.54
N ALA A 346 -0.74 1.39 25.25
CA ALA A 346 -1.41 0.19 25.76
C ALA A 346 -1.35 0.13 27.28
N TYR A 347 -0.22 0.49 27.89
CA TYR A 347 -0.08 0.62 29.35
C TYR A 347 -1.07 1.64 29.91
N GLN A 348 -1.14 2.82 29.35
CA GLN A 348 -2.08 3.88 29.76
C GLN A 348 -3.53 3.39 29.70
N ILE A 349 -3.92 2.77 28.60
CA ILE A 349 -5.26 2.23 28.40
C ILE A 349 -5.54 1.12 29.42
N CYS A 350 -4.69 0.09 29.53
CA CYS A 350 -4.88 -0.98 30.50
C CYS A 350 -5.04 -0.47 31.92
N ARG A 351 -4.23 0.52 32.32
CA ARG A 351 -4.24 1.02 33.68
C ARG A 351 -5.43 1.89 33.98
N TRP A 352 -5.84 2.77 33.03
CA TRP A 352 -6.70 3.90 33.32
C TRP A 352 -8.04 3.94 32.58
N HIS A 353 -8.41 2.92 31.80
CA HIS A 353 -9.69 2.90 31.08
C HIS A 353 -10.91 2.84 32.03
N HIS A 354 -10.74 2.52 33.30
CA HIS A 354 -11.76 2.60 34.33
C HIS A 354 -11.64 3.82 35.25
N GLU A 355 -10.74 4.74 34.94
CA GLU A 355 -10.75 6.05 35.60
C GLU A 355 -11.95 6.87 35.14
N ARG A 356 -12.41 7.74 36.01
CA ARG A 356 -13.59 8.56 35.78
C ARG A 356 -13.23 10.03 35.91
N TYR A 357 -13.75 10.84 35.02
CA TYR A 357 -13.51 12.28 35.00
C TYR A 357 -13.78 12.96 36.38
N ASP A 358 -14.71 12.39 37.18
CA ASP A 358 -15.08 12.85 38.53
C ASP A 358 -14.13 12.35 39.64
N GLY A 359 -13.06 11.62 39.32
CA GLY A 359 -12.08 11.07 40.27
C GLY A 359 -12.58 9.88 41.09
N LYS A 360 -13.75 9.32 40.75
CA LYS A 360 -14.31 8.13 41.44
C LYS A 360 -14.01 6.84 40.69
N GLY A 361 -13.07 6.89 39.75
CA GLY A 361 -12.56 5.76 39.02
C GLY A 361 -11.54 4.93 39.80
N TYR A 362 -10.90 4.02 39.12
CA TYR A 362 -9.82 3.19 39.65
C TYR A 362 -8.80 2.90 38.55
N PRO A 363 -7.54 2.54 38.86
CA PRO A 363 -6.99 2.23 40.18
C PRO A 363 -6.43 3.41 40.96
N ASP A 364 -6.13 4.55 40.33
CA ASP A 364 -5.35 5.64 40.92
C ASP A 364 -6.24 6.83 41.36
N GLY A 365 -7.50 6.90 40.88
CA GLY A 365 -8.45 7.99 41.18
C GLY A 365 -8.10 9.30 40.48
N LEU A 366 -7.59 9.23 39.25
CA LEU A 366 -7.24 10.39 38.44
C LEU A 366 -8.47 11.26 38.13
N VAL A 367 -8.26 12.59 38.04
CA VAL A 367 -9.33 13.58 37.88
C VAL A 367 -9.13 14.37 36.59
N GLY A 368 -10.19 14.46 35.79
CA GLY A 368 -10.18 15.32 34.62
C GLY A 368 -9.11 14.94 33.59
N ASP A 369 -8.33 15.92 33.20
CA ASP A 369 -7.26 15.80 32.19
C ASP A 369 -6.00 15.10 32.71
N GLU A 370 -5.94 14.68 33.97
CA GLU A 370 -4.90 13.75 34.44
C GLU A 370 -5.04 12.37 33.81
N ILE A 371 -6.25 12.02 33.36
CA ILE A 371 -6.51 10.77 32.62
C ILE A 371 -6.03 10.95 31.19
N PRO A 372 -5.09 10.11 30.70
CA PRO A 372 -4.65 10.18 29.30
C PRO A 372 -5.81 10.09 28.30
N ILE A 373 -5.77 10.89 27.25
CA ILE A 373 -6.85 10.90 26.24
C ILE A 373 -7.08 9.52 25.64
N SER A 374 -6.05 8.70 25.47
CA SER A 374 -6.15 7.31 25.04
C SER A 374 -7.07 6.47 25.93
N ALA A 375 -6.91 6.61 27.25
CA ALA A 375 -7.72 5.92 28.25
C ALA A 375 -9.15 6.48 28.32
N GLN A 376 -9.33 7.80 28.20
CA GLN A 376 -10.66 8.43 28.19
C GLN A 376 -11.51 7.93 27.01
N ILE A 377 -10.93 7.84 25.82
CA ILE A 377 -11.62 7.39 24.60
C ILE A 377 -12.02 5.93 24.73
N VAL A 378 -11.10 5.05 25.16
CA VAL A 378 -11.38 3.63 25.34
C VAL A 378 -12.38 3.40 26.46
N SER A 379 -12.32 4.14 27.56
CA SER A 379 -13.33 4.10 28.62
C SER A 379 -14.75 4.40 28.10
N LEU A 380 -14.86 5.39 27.22
CA LEU A 380 -16.16 5.74 26.61
C LEU A 380 -16.65 4.63 25.67
N ALA A 381 -15.74 4.05 24.87
CA ALA A 381 -16.08 2.95 23.97
C ALA A 381 -16.53 1.71 24.75
N ASP A 382 -15.82 1.34 25.82
CA ASP A 382 -16.11 0.19 26.68
C ASP A 382 -17.48 0.33 27.37
N VAL A 383 -17.75 1.49 27.98
CA VAL A 383 -19.07 1.76 28.58
C VAL A 383 -20.19 1.73 27.55
N TYR A 384 -19.95 2.23 26.34
CA TYR A 384 -20.98 2.23 25.29
C TYR A 384 -21.31 0.83 24.79
N ASP A 385 -20.32 -0.03 24.61
CA ASP A 385 -20.54 -1.42 24.18
C ASP A 385 -21.19 -2.29 25.25
N ALA A 386 -21.04 -1.91 26.53
CA ALA A 386 -21.67 -2.60 27.67
C ALA A 386 -23.14 -2.22 27.89
N LEU A 387 -23.68 -1.18 27.22
CA LEU A 387 -25.07 -0.73 27.33
C LEU A 387 -25.99 -1.45 26.37
#